data_01c963a01bb02a9f74ac3783675159ad
#
_entry.id   01c963a01bb02a9f74ac3783675159ad
#
_cell.length_a   1.000
_cell.length_b   1.000
_cell.length_c   1.000
_cell.angle_alpha   90.00
_cell.angle_beta   90.00
_cell.angle_gamma   90.00
#
_symmetry.space_group_name_H-M   'P 1'
#
loop_
_entity.id
_entity.type
_entity.pdbx_description
1 polymer ?
#
loop_
_entity_poly.entity_id
_entity_poly.type
_entity_poly.pdbx_seq_one_letter_code
_entity_poly.pdbx_strand_id
1 'polypeptide(L)'
;SEIITFLKGLRVGKFVTGLVGGSGAAIWFDKNGKTIVEADKAMFREEMIVPQITFNCIDVISGDKANSFAYGRIKTVDTENRTATLELLEGQWGTLHVSDICRGILHNIAGSNHTKDEYGPNGFMEYSGYATSYFTPTRIIENEAGNMKFEYALQAGTSVHPLPGMNFFAYGNFTDKDRQDITYENRSYLRRLVNVNTWVIDPDVNIAYQNGNLSGLTVNGQVMDGYSSFQDKVYIRGTIERLKPNGEVAMDLSYEGVWQSGKHYDYYDSVTHNGSTWACLNKNGSSSEPGTDADWQEIASKGDKGDGYTQMGQFKTGMVVPKMGVVSMGGGSYVAKVSTTNPPL
;
A
#
# COMPACT_ATOMS: atom_id res chain seq x y z
N SER A 1 4.67 -30.33 49.95
CA SER A 1 3.76 -30.39 48.77
C SER A 1 3.54 -31.84 48.40
N GLU A 2 2.33 -32.35 48.47
CA GLU A 2 2.01 -33.71 48.05
C GLU A 2 1.94 -33.71 46.50
N ILE A 3 2.79 -34.52 45.84
CA ILE A 3 2.77 -34.77 44.42
C ILE A 3 1.88 -36.00 44.18
N ILE A 4 0.78 -35.84 43.48
CA ILE A 4 -0.04 -36.96 43.04
C ILE A 4 0.61 -37.57 41.78
N THR A 5 1.04 -38.85 41.85
CA THR A 5 1.68 -39.57 40.74
C THR A 5 0.68 -40.48 40.05
N PHE A 6 0.49 -40.28 38.78
CA PHE A 6 -0.33 -41.16 37.91
C PHE A 6 0.59 -42.06 37.06
N LEU A 7 0.64 -43.35 37.33
CA LEU A 7 1.52 -44.28 36.65
C LEU A 7 1.07 -44.70 35.22
N LYS A 8 -0.19 -44.46 34.87
CA LYS A 8 -0.78 -44.84 33.56
C LYS A 8 -1.44 -43.69 32.81
N GLY A 9 -1.31 -42.45 33.32
CA GLY A 9 -1.95 -41.26 32.76
C GLY A 9 -3.24 -40.87 33.47
N LEU A 10 -3.81 -39.75 33.05
CA LEU A 10 -5.05 -39.14 33.58
C LEU A 10 -6.00 -38.91 32.43
N ARG A 11 -7.29 -39.20 32.63
CA ARG A 11 -8.36 -38.85 31.71
C ARG A 11 -9.42 -38.04 32.42
N VAL A 12 -9.98 -37.06 31.70
CA VAL A 12 -11.08 -36.22 32.19
C VAL A 12 -12.26 -36.38 31.24
N GLY A 13 -13.38 -36.90 31.78
CA GLY A 13 -14.57 -37.17 31.00
C GLY A 13 -14.46 -38.36 30.03
N LYS A 14 -15.27 -38.36 28.99
CA LYS A 14 -15.16 -39.31 27.85
C LYS A 14 -14.07 -38.84 26.91
N PHE A 15 -12.90 -39.44 27.00
CA PHE A 15 -11.77 -39.13 26.14
C PHE A 15 -11.71 -40.05 24.91
N VAL A 16 -11.61 -39.43 23.75
CA VAL A 16 -11.32 -40.08 22.47
C VAL A 16 -10.13 -39.39 21.85
N THR A 17 -9.05 -40.16 21.61
CA THR A 17 -7.85 -39.63 20.97
C THR A 17 -8.05 -39.34 19.49
N GLY A 18 -7.43 -38.28 18.98
CA GLY A 18 -7.40 -37.95 17.55
C GLY A 18 -7.50 -36.47 17.29
N LEU A 19 -6.60 -35.96 16.41
CA LEU A 19 -6.49 -34.53 16.09
C LEU A 19 -7.76 -33.92 15.48
N VAL A 20 -8.55 -34.70 14.73
CA VAL A 20 -9.74 -34.22 14.02
C VAL A 20 -11.04 -34.69 14.64
N GLY A 21 -11.06 -35.93 15.18
CA GLY A 21 -12.26 -36.54 15.73
C GLY A 21 -12.18 -36.85 17.23
N GLY A 22 -11.14 -36.42 17.90
CA GLY A 22 -10.94 -36.61 19.33
C GLY A 22 -11.85 -35.71 20.17
N SER A 23 -12.02 -36.04 21.44
CA SER A 23 -12.79 -35.24 22.40
C SER A 23 -12.32 -35.48 23.84
N GLY A 24 -12.51 -34.48 24.69
CA GLY A 24 -12.14 -34.52 26.10
C GLY A 24 -10.68 -34.15 26.35
N ALA A 25 -10.14 -34.56 27.51
CA ALA A 25 -8.76 -34.30 27.86
C ALA A 25 -8.08 -35.53 28.47
N ALA A 26 -6.80 -35.72 28.15
CA ALA A 26 -5.97 -36.74 28.75
C ALA A 26 -4.50 -36.37 28.76
N ILE A 27 -3.78 -36.97 29.71
CA ILE A 27 -2.30 -36.95 29.79
C ILE A 27 -1.87 -38.41 29.82
N TRP A 28 -1.03 -38.84 28.83
CA TRP A 28 -0.53 -40.22 28.78
C TRP A 28 0.88 -40.27 28.20
N PHE A 29 1.45 -41.47 28.14
CA PHE A 29 2.77 -41.67 27.55
C PHE A 29 2.63 -42.35 26.18
N ASP A 30 3.36 -41.87 25.20
CA ASP A 30 3.50 -42.54 23.91
C ASP A 30 4.36 -43.81 24.03
N LYS A 31 4.48 -44.54 22.92
CA LYS A 31 5.29 -45.78 22.85
C LYS A 31 6.78 -45.55 23.14
N ASN A 32 7.26 -44.33 23.09
CA ASN A 32 8.64 -43.92 23.36
C ASN A 32 8.82 -43.35 24.77
N GLY A 33 7.78 -43.39 25.62
CA GLY A 33 7.79 -42.84 26.96
C GLY A 33 7.67 -41.31 27.06
N LYS A 34 7.34 -40.61 25.95
CA LYS A 34 7.10 -39.17 26.00
C LYS A 34 5.69 -38.84 26.45
N THR A 35 5.58 -37.87 27.30
CA THR A 35 4.28 -37.38 27.78
C THR A 35 3.54 -36.64 26.68
N ILE A 36 2.30 -37.03 26.43
CA ILE A 36 1.37 -36.35 25.55
C ILE A 36 0.26 -35.73 26.42
N VAL A 37 -0.10 -34.49 26.10
CA VAL A 37 -1.26 -33.79 26.64
C VAL A 37 -2.17 -33.49 25.46
N GLU A 38 -3.40 -34.00 25.51
CA GLU A 38 -4.41 -33.78 24.50
C GLU A 38 -5.67 -33.22 25.18
N ALA A 39 -6.20 -32.11 24.66
CA ALA A 39 -7.37 -31.44 25.17
C ALA A 39 -8.07 -30.64 24.08
N ASP A 40 -9.39 -30.50 24.16
CA ASP A 40 -10.18 -29.70 23.23
C ASP A 40 -9.80 -28.21 23.28
N LYS A 41 -9.49 -27.69 24.48
CA LYS A 41 -9.05 -26.31 24.72
C LYS A 41 -8.05 -26.25 25.86
N ALA A 42 -7.07 -25.36 25.75
CA ALA A 42 -6.18 -24.97 26.83
C ALA A 42 -6.22 -23.45 27.01
N MET A 43 -6.30 -22.99 28.26
CA MET A 43 -6.25 -21.56 28.60
C MET A 43 -5.11 -21.34 29.61
N PHE A 44 -4.16 -20.50 29.26
CA PHE A 44 -3.06 -20.09 30.11
C PHE A 44 -3.29 -18.64 30.53
N ARG A 45 -3.21 -18.34 31.83
CA ARG A 45 -3.52 -16.99 32.35
C ARG A 45 -2.32 -16.04 32.33
N GLU A 46 -1.10 -16.60 32.34
CA GLU A 46 0.14 -15.81 32.36
C GLU A 46 1.03 -16.15 31.16
N GLU A 47 1.60 -17.34 31.14
CA GLU A 47 2.60 -17.70 30.15
C GLU A 47 2.52 -19.18 29.75
N MET A 48 2.84 -19.46 28.48
CA MET A 48 3.13 -20.80 27.95
C MET A 48 4.50 -20.78 27.26
N ILE A 49 5.49 -21.47 27.84
CA ILE A 49 6.83 -21.58 27.26
C ILE A 49 6.92 -22.91 26.51
N VAL A 50 7.14 -22.84 25.20
CA VAL A 50 7.31 -23.99 24.32
C VAL A 50 8.51 -23.79 23.40
N PRO A 51 9.39 -24.80 23.21
CA PRO A 51 10.50 -24.70 22.26
C PRO A 51 10.04 -24.61 20.81
N GLN A 52 8.89 -25.21 20.48
CA GLN A 52 8.35 -25.23 19.14
C GLN A 52 6.82 -25.38 19.17
N ILE A 53 6.12 -24.63 18.32
CA ILE A 53 4.69 -24.77 18.03
C ILE A 53 4.55 -25.20 16.58
N THR A 54 3.78 -26.29 16.31
CA THR A 54 3.46 -26.74 14.97
C THR A 54 1.94 -26.56 14.75
N PHE A 55 1.58 -25.80 13.72
CA PHE A 55 0.20 -25.66 13.27
C PHE A 55 -0.07 -26.66 12.15
N ASN A 56 -1.05 -27.54 12.34
CA ASN A 56 -1.42 -28.56 11.35
C ASN A 56 -2.53 -28.12 10.39
N CYS A 57 -2.89 -26.86 10.41
CA CYS A 57 -3.87 -26.29 9.48
C CYS A 57 -3.38 -24.95 8.92
N ILE A 58 -3.90 -24.60 7.75
CA ILE A 58 -3.77 -23.27 7.18
C ILE A 58 -4.89 -22.42 7.80
N ASP A 59 -4.53 -21.26 8.34
CA ASP A 59 -5.51 -20.28 8.79
C ASP A 59 -6.09 -19.58 7.56
N VAL A 60 -7.33 -19.91 7.21
CA VAL A 60 -8.01 -19.39 6.03
C VAL A 60 -9.05 -18.36 6.48
N ILE A 61 -8.87 -17.13 6.07
CA ILE A 61 -9.81 -16.04 6.30
C ILE A 61 -10.62 -15.84 5.01
N SER A 62 -11.94 -15.94 5.11
CA SER A 62 -12.86 -15.58 4.05
C SER A 62 -13.48 -14.23 4.37
N GLY A 63 -13.36 -13.27 3.45
CA GLY A 63 -13.81 -11.89 3.65
C GLY A 63 -12.66 -10.93 3.96
N ASP A 64 -12.85 -10.08 4.95
CA ASP A 64 -11.95 -8.97 5.29
C ASP A 64 -11.14 -9.24 6.55
N LYS A 65 -9.93 -8.69 6.59
CA LYS A 65 -9.10 -8.58 7.79
C LYS A 65 -8.81 -7.11 8.05
N ALA A 66 -9.04 -6.66 9.27
CA ALA A 66 -8.75 -5.30 9.67
C ALA A 66 -7.94 -5.27 10.96
N ASN A 67 -6.89 -4.45 10.99
CA ASN A 67 -6.25 -4.04 12.24
C ASN A 67 -6.86 -2.69 12.62
N SER A 68 -7.83 -2.75 13.51
CA SER A 68 -8.71 -1.65 13.91
C SER A 68 -8.69 -1.46 15.42
N PHE A 69 -9.01 -0.27 15.86
CA PHE A 69 -9.14 0.08 17.29
C PHE A 69 -10.45 -0.40 17.91
N ALA A 70 -11.44 -0.81 17.12
CA ALA A 70 -12.66 -1.43 17.60
C ALA A 70 -13.16 -2.52 16.66
N TYR A 71 -13.52 -3.65 17.24
CA TYR A 71 -14.07 -4.81 16.54
C TYR A 71 -14.98 -5.58 17.47
N GLY A 72 -15.76 -6.47 16.91
CA GLY A 72 -16.58 -7.38 17.70
C GLY A 72 -17.42 -8.31 16.85
N ARG A 73 -18.11 -9.22 17.54
CA ARG A 73 -19.14 -10.08 16.97
C ARG A 73 -20.46 -9.73 17.62
N ILE A 74 -21.47 -9.54 16.81
CA ILE A 74 -22.82 -9.21 17.28
C ILE A 74 -23.45 -10.47 17.88
N LYS A 75 -23.94 -10.37 19.14
CA LYS A 75 -24.65 -11.44 19.84
C LYS A 75 -26.15 -11.36 19.61
N THR A 76 -26.74 -10.20 19.89
CA THR A 76 -28.19 -9.95 19.72
C THR A 76 -28.42 -8.58 19.09
N VAL A 77 -29.54 -8.44 18.39
CA VAL A 77 -29.98 -7.17 17.80
C VAL A 77 -31.48 -6.99 18.07
N ASP A 78 -31.84 -5.81 18.50
CA ASP A 78 -33.22 -5.32 18.54
C ASP A 78 -33.33 -4.20 17.49
N THR A 79 -33.97 -4.50 16.37
CA THR A 79 -34.10 -3.57 15.25
C THR A 79 -35.10 -2.47 15.47
N GLU A 80 -36.12 -2.67 16.34
CA GLU A 80 -37.13 -1.67 16.69
C GLU A 80 -36.50 -0.56 17.55
N ASN A 81 -35.78 -0.95 18.60
CA ASN A 81 -35.08 -0.01 19.48
C ASN A 81 -33.67 0.34 19.00
N ARG A 82 -33.20 -0.25 17.89
CA ARG A 82 -31.85 -0.08 17.33
C ARG A 82 -30.76 -0.29 18.38
N THR A 83 -30.88 -1.36 19.16
CA THR A 83 -29.83 -1.77 20.09
C THR A 83 -29.19 -3.09 19.71
N ALA A 84 -27.92 -3.26 20.05
CA ALA A 84 -27.21 -4.50 19.85
C ALA A 84 -26.32 -4.82 21.06
N THR A 85 -26.02 -6.11 21.24
CA THR A 85 -25.04 -6.59 22.22
C THR A 85 -23.92 -7.32 21.54
N LEU A 86 -22.73 -7.28 22.14
CA LEU A 86 -21.56 -8.02 21.64
C LEU A 86 -21.43 -9.39 22.29
N GLU A 87 -20.87 -10.32 21.55
CA GLU A 87 -20.37 -11.58 22.07
C GLU A 87 -18.97 -11.37 22.64
N LEU A 88 -18.87 -11.29 23.96
CA LEU A 88 -17.62 -11.09 24.68
C LEU A 88 -17.29 -12.32 25.53
N LEU A 89 -16.00 -12.60 25.71
CA LEU A 89 -15.54 -13.59 26.68
C LEU A 89 -15.67 -13.06 28.09
N GLU A 90 -15.72 -13.96 29.07
CA GLU A 90 -15.71 -13.59 30.49
C GLU A 90 -14.48 -12.71 30.79
N GLY A 91 -14.70 -11.56 31.41
CA GLY A 91 -13.64 -10.59 31.72
C GLY A 91 -13.22 -9.68 30.56
N GLN A 92 -13.72 -9.88 29.33
CA GLN A 92 -13.44 -9.03 28.18
C GLN A 92 -14.35 -7.78 28.20
N TRP A 93 -13.77 -6.62 27.82
CA TRP A 93 -14.48 -5.37 27.61
C TRP A 93 -14.66 -5.10 26.12
N GLY A 94 -15.75 -4.48 25.74
CA GLY A 94 -15.95 -4.01 24.37
C GLY A 94 -15.09 -2.78 24.06
N THR A 95 -14.59 -2.69 22.82
CA THR A 95 -13.72 -1.61 22.36
C THR A 95 -14.43 -0.53 21.56
N LEU A 96 -15.75 -0.68 21.36
CA LEU A 96 -16.57 0.24 20.59
C LEU A 96 -16.75 1.57 21.32
N HIS A 97 -16.69 2.67 20.58
CA HIS A 97 -16.97 4.03 21.07
C HIS A 97 -18.09 4.68 20.26
N VAL A 98 -18.72 5.69 20.86
CA VAL A 98 -19.68 6.54 20.17
C VAL A 98 -19.02 7.18 18.96
N SER A 99 -19.75 7.30 17.86
CA SER A 99 -19.31 7.86 16.59
C SER A 99 -18.28 7.01 15.81
N ASP A 100 -17.94 5.80 16.25
CA ASP A 100 -17.18 4.85 15.43
C ASP A 100 -17.96 4.53 14.15
N ILE A 101 -17.27 4.51 13.03
CA ILE A 101 -17.84 4.18 11.72
C ILE A 101 -17.56 2.70 11.47
N CYS A 102 -18.61 1.89 11.56
CA CYS A 102 -18.49 0.44 11.55
C CYS A 102 -18.98 -0.20 10.26
N ARG A 103 -18.25 -1.21 9.79
CA ARG A 103 -18.64 -2.12 8.74
C ARG A 103 -18.71 -3.54 9.28
N GLY A 104 -19.91 -4.12 9.21
CA GLY A 104 -20.14 -5.51 9.56
C GLY A 104 -20.39 -6.37 8.33
N ILE A 105 -19.87 -7.59 8.30
CA ILE A 105 -20.08 -8.57 7.24
C ILE A 105 -20.49 -9.92 7.84
N LEU A 106 -21.43 -10.59 7.18
CA LEU A 106 -21.87 -11.93 7.51
C LEU A 106 -22.13 -12.71 6.23
N HIS A 107 -21.50 -13.88 6.09
CA HIS A 107 -21.84 -14.80 5.00
C HIS A 107 -23.26 -15.31 5.18
N ASN A 108 -24.16 -14.85 4.30
CA ASN A 108 -25.57 -15.16 4.32
C ASN A 108 -26.13 -15.18 2.90
N ILE A 109 -26.02 -16.33 2.25
CA ILE A 109 -26.47 -16.51 0.85
C ILE A 109 -27.97 -16.19 0.71
N ALA A 110 -28.79 -16.53 1.69
CA ALA A 110 -30.23 -16.27 1.62
C ALA A 110 -30.60 -14.80 1.80
N GLY A 111 -29.79 -14.03 2.54
CA GLY A 111 -29.95 -12.59 2.79
C GLY A 111 -28.93 -11.73 2.05
N SER A 112 -28.23 -12.29 1.07
CA SER A 112 -27.18 -11.59 0.31
C SER A 112 -27.73 -10.35 -0.36
N ASN A 113 -27.06 -9.23 -0.17
CA ASN A 113 -27.37 -7.96 -0.84
C ASN A 113 -26.47 -7.69 -2.05
N HIS A 114 -25.54 -8.62 -2.37
CA HIS A 114 -24.66 -8.54 -3.54
C HIS A 114 -24.68 -9.85 -4.32
N THR A 115 -24.78 -9.76 -5.65
CA THR A 115 -24.82 -10.90 -6.57
C THR A 115 -23.47 -11.19 -7.23
N LYS A 116 -22.55 -10.25 -7.19
CA LYS A 116 -21.17 -10.36 -7.67
C LYS A 116 -20.25 -9.54 -6.77
N ASP A 117 -18.96 -9.84 -6.80
CA ASP A 117 -17.97 -9.04 -6.11
C ASP A 117 -17.77 -7.73 -6.86
N GLU A 118 -17.93 -6.61 -6.18
CA GLU A 118 -17.78 -5.28 -6.77
C GLU A 118 -17.42 -4.24 -5.69
N TYR A 119 -16.87 -3.10 -6.11
CA TYR A 119 -16.70 -1.98 -5.21
C TYR A 119 -18.06 -1.38 -4.86
N GLY A 120 -18.36 -1.38 -3.57
CA GLY A 120 -19.55 -0.73 -3.03
C GLY A 120 -19.38 0.79 -2.91
N PRO A 121 -20.48 1.51 -2.63
CA PRO A 121 -20.52 2.98 -2.57
C PRO A 121 -19.64 3.56 -1.44
N ASN A 122 -19.28 2.77 -0.44
CA ASN A 122 -18.42 3.20 0.66
C ASN A 122 -16.91 3.04 0.37
N GLY A 123 -16.54 2.57 -0.84
CA GLY A 123 -15.15 2.39 -1.24
C GLY A 123 -14.51 1.09 -0.76
N PHE A 124 -15.30 0.13 -0.29
CA PHE A 124 -14.87 -1.24 0.04
C PHE A 124 -15.34 -2.24 -1.02
N MET A 125 -14.59 -3.33 -1.16
CA MET A 125 -15.05 -4.48 -1.94
C MET A 125 -16.21 -5.16 -1.21
N GLU A 126 -17.33 -5.32 -1.88
CA GLU A 126 -18.50 -6.07 -1.41
C GLU A 126 -18.52 -7.45 -2.07
N TYR A 127 -18.75 -8.49 -1.27
CA TYR A 127 -18.68 -9.88 -1.75
C TYR A 127 -20.07 -10.45 -1.99
N SER A 128 -20.22 -11.18 -3.07
CA SER A 128 -21.45 -11.95 -3.31
C SER A 128 -21.63 -13.03 -2.22
N GLY A 129 -22.87 -13.20 -1.78
CA GLY A 129 -23.19 -14.14 -0.71
C GLY A 129 -22.99 -13.60 0.70
N TYR A 130 -22.63 -12.33 0.86
CA TYR A 130 -22.48 -11.66 2.16
C TYR A 130 -23.51 -10.56 2.35
N ALA A 131 -24.05 -10.46 3.56
CA ALA A 131 -24.76 -9.28 4.01
C ALA A 131 -23.77 -8.30 4.62
N THR A 132 -23.82 -7.05 4.18
CA THR A 132 -22.99 -5.96 4.71
C THR A 132 -23.84 -4.93 5.40
N SER A 133 -23.47 -4.53 6.62
CA SER A 133 -24.12 -3.51 7.42
C SER A 133 -23.15 -2.37 7.74
N TYR A 134 -23.59 -1.13 7.50
CA TYR A 134 -22.87 0.08 7.89
C TYR A 134 -23.63 0.78 9.00
N PHE A 135 -23.02 0.88 10.16
CA PHE A 135 -23.65 1.44 11.35
C PHE A 135 -22.65 2.24 12.21
N THR A 136 -23.19 3.08 13.08
CA THR A 136 -22.41 3.84 14.06
C THR A 136 -23.06 3.73 15.42
N PRO A 137 -22.30 3.47 16.51
CA PRO A 137 -22.82 3.58 17.86
C PRO A 137 -23.19 5.02 18.19
N THR A 138 -24.42 5.25 18.62
CA THR A 138 -24.90 6.57 19.04
C THR A 138 -24.83 6.73 20.55
N ARG A 139 -24.93 5.64 21.30
CA ARG A 139 -24.79 5.60 22.75
C ARG A 139 -24.32 4.24 23.22
N ILE A 140 -23.37 4.22 24.15
CA ILE A 140 -23.00 3.02 24.88
C ILE A 140 -23.92 2.95 26.08
N ILE A 141 -24.79 1.92 26.15
CA ILE A 141 -25.75 1.71 27.22
C ILE A 141 -25.04 1.05 28.40
N GLU A 142 -24.20 0.06 28.11
CA GLU A 142 -23.49 -0.76 29.08
C GLU A 142 -22.17 -1.25 28.48
N ASN A 143 -21.10 -1.21 29.26
CA ASN A 143 -19.82 -1.81 28.90
C ASN A 143 -19.16 -2.30 30.17
N GLU A 144 -19.33 -3.59 30.46
CA GLU A 144 -18.83 -4.31 31.61
C GLU A 144 -18.07 -5.56 31.17
N ALA A 145 -17.34 -6.19 32.08
CA ALA A 145 -16.63 -7.43 31.81
C ALA A 145 -17.58 -8.55 31.30
N GLY A 146 -17.42 -8.95 30.07
CA GLY A 146 -18.27 -9.98 29.43
C GLY A 146 -19.58 -9.47 28.82
N ASN A 147 -19.88 -8.18 28.92
CA ASN A 147 -21.12 -7.63 28.38
C ASN A 147 -20.93 -6.20 27.82
N MET A 148 -21.35 -5.99 26.60
CA MET A 148 -21.45 -4.65 26.01
C MET A 148 -22.76 -4.51 25.25
N LYS A 149 -23.51 -3.45 25.55
CA LYS A 149 -24.77 -3.07 24.90
C LYS A 149 -24.69 -1.63 24.41
N PHE A 150 -25.12 -1.39 23.18
CA PHE A 150 -25.10 -0.06 22.57
C PHE A 150 -26.32 0.19 21.69
N GLU A 151 -26.65 1.47 21.53
CA GLU A 151 -27.58 1.95 20.51
C GLU A 151 -26.81 2.27 19.26
N TYR A 152 -27.43 2.09 18.08
CA TYR A 152 -26.80 2.37 16.80
C TYR A 152 -27.72 3.11 15.84
N ALA A 153 -27.12 3.86 14.93
CA ALA A 153 -27.75 4.38 13.71
C ALA A 153 -27.16 3.69 12.48
N LEU A 154 -28.00 3.48 11.47
CA LEU A 154 -27.52 3.02 10.16
C LEU A 154 -27.03 4.20 9.33
N GLN A 155 -26.16 3.92 8.37
CA GLN A 155 -25.83 4.88 7.31
C GLN A 155 -27.11 5.26 6.56
N ALA A 156 -27.30 6.54 6.28
CA ALA A 156 -28.45 7.01 5.52
C ALA A 156 -28.53 6.31 4.14
N GLY A 157 -29.73 5.87 3.77
CA GLY A 157 -29.98 5.15 2.52
C GLY A 157 -29.70 3.64 2.57
N THR A 158 -29.24 3.09 3.71
CA THR A 158 -29.13 1.64 3.91
C THR A 158 -30.24 1.12 4.83
N SER A 159 -30.61 -0.15 4.65
CA SER A 159 -31.62 -0.82 5.46
C SER A 159 -31.10 -2.10 6.14
N VAL A 160 -29.83 -2.44 5.92
CA VAL A 160 -29.24 -3.66 6.46
C VAL A 160 -28.76 -3.40 7.89
N HIS A 161 -29.51 -3.89 8.86
CA HIS A 161 -29.15 -3.85 10.26
C HIS A 161 -27.98 -4.79 10.55
N PRO A 162 -27.20 -4.57 11.63
CA PRO A 162 -26.32 -5.59 12.18
C PRO A 162 -27.11 -6.89 12.42
N LEU A 163 -26.49 -8.03 12.20
CA LEU A 163 -27.12 -9.34 12.34
C LEU A 163 -26.44 -10.15 13.45
N PRO A 164 -27.17 -10.97 14.21
CA PRO A 164 -26.56 -11.91 15.15
C PRO A 164 -25.52 -12.80 14.43
N GLY A 165 -24.34 -12.93 15.03
CA GLY A 165 -23.20 -13.64 14.44
C GLY A 165 -22.34 -12.83 13.47
N MET A 166 -22.76 -11.62 13.10
CA MET A 166 -22.00 -10.72 12.23
C MET A 166 -20.73 -10.24 12.92
N ASN A 167 -19.58 -10.40 12.25
CA ASN A 167 -18.34 -9.74 12.65
C ASN A 167 -18.31 -8.34 12.07
N PHE A 168 -17.79 -7.39 12.84
CA PHE A 168 -17.61 -6.02 12.40
C PHE A 168 -16.28 -5.44 12.88
N PHE A 169 -15.83 -4.38 12.22
CA PHE A 169 -14.72 -3.54 12.64
C PHE A 169 -15.08 -2.06 12.43
N ALA A 170 -14.50 -1.19 13.23
CA ALA A 170 -14.56 0.24 13.02
C ALA A 170 -13.44 0.66 12.06
N TYR A 171 -13.79 1.35 10.98
CA TYR A 171 -12.82 1.82 9.99
C TYR A 171 -12.56 3.33 10.06
N GLY A 172 -13.25 4.02 10.96
CA GLY A 172 -13.10 5.44 11.19
C GLY A 172 -13.90 5.89 12.40
N ASN A 173 -13.88 7.19 12.68
CA ASN A 173 -14.71 7.84 13.69
C ASN A 173 -15.05 9.25 13.23
N PHE A 174 -16.30 9.68 13.38
CA PHE A 174 -16.75 10.99 12.90
C PHE A 174 -16.06 12.17 13.60
N THR A 175 -15.58 12.01 14.83
CA THR A 175 -15.11 13.10 15.68
C THR A 175 -13.75 12.87 16.31
N ASP A 176 -13.41 11.65 16.64
CA ASP A 176 -12.16 11.30 17.32
C ASP A 176 -11.07 10.94 16.31
N LYS A 177 -10.07 11.80 16.17
CA LYS A 177 -8.95 11.64 15.23
C LYS A 177 -8.07 10.42 15.52
N ASP A 178 -7.93 10.05 16.79
CA ASP A 178 -7.11 8.90 17.19
C ASP A 178 -7.76 7.56 16.79
N ARG A 179 -8.99 7.62 16.28
CA ARG A 179 -9.78 6.47 15.84
C ARG A 179 -10.13 6.50 14.32
N GLN A 180 -9.30 7.18 13.52
CA GLN A 180 -9.57 7.37 12.09
C GLN A 180 -8.62 6.62 11.16
N ASP A 181 -7.69 5.83 11.72
CA ASP A 181 -6.65 5.13 10.97
C ASP A 181 -6.78 3.62 11.15
N ILE A 182 -6.76 2.87 10.05
CA ILE A 182 -6.74 1.40 10.08
C ILE A 182 -5.87 0.81 8.98
N THR A 183 -5.43 -0.44 9.19
CA THR A 183 -4.94 -1.30 8.12
C THR A 183 -6.02 -2.30 7.75
N TYR A 184 -6.32 -2.40 6.47
CA TYR A 184 -7.38 -3.22 5.93
C TYR A 184 -6.83 -4.11 4.81
N GLU A 185 -7.18 -5.39 4.85
CA GLU A 185 -6.75 -6.38 3.87
C GLU A 185 -7.96 -7.22 3.43
N ASN A 186 -8.05 -7.48 2.15
CA ASN A 186 -8.96 -8.43 1.57
C ASN A 186 -8.23 -9.33 0.55
N ARG A 187 -8.93 -10.22 -0.14
CA ARG A 187 -8.33 -11.12 -1.13
C ARG A 187 -7.71 -10.43 -2.35
N SER A 188 -8.01 -9.14 -2.56
CA SER A 188 -7.57 -8.40 -3.75
C SER A 188 -6.50 -7.37 -3.44
N TYR A 189 -6.51 -6.77 -2.25
CA TYR A 189 -5.55 -5.73 -1.87
C TYR A 189 -5.35 -5.60 -0.36
N LEU A 190 -4.21 -5.04 0.02
CA LEU A 190 -3.89 -4.50 1.33
C LEU A 190 -3.93 -2.97 1.24
N ARG A 191 -4.63 -2.30 2.17
CA ARG A 191 -4.83 -0.85 2.20
C ARG A 191 -4.55 -0.27 3.58
N ARG A 192 -3.94 0.90 3.63
CA ARG A 192 -3.86 1.75 4.81
C ARG A 192 -4.83 2.91 4.64
N LEU A 193 -5.83 2.98 5.50
CA LEU A 193 -6.76 4.09 5.58
C LEU A 193 -6.34 5.05 6.68
N VAL A 194 -6.49 6.35 6.42
CA VAL A 194 -6.13 7.45 7.35
C VAL A 194 -7.21 8.53 7.32
N ASN A 195 -7.38 9.25 8.41
CA ASN A 195 -8.28 10.40 8.52
C ASN A 195 -9.75 10.09 8.15
N VAL A 196 -10.20 8.86 8.38
CA VAL A 196 -11.56 8.44 8.00
C VAL A 196 -12.57 8.98 9.00
N ASN A 197 -13.27 10.04 8.60
CA ASN A 197 -14.29 10.73 9.39
C ASN A 197 -15.66 10.82 8.69
N THR A 198 -15.83 10.06 7.63
CA THR A 198 -17.08 9.97 6.85
C THR A 198 -17.39 8.51 6.52
N TRP A 199 -18.63 8.23 6.11
CA TRP A 199 -19.04 6.89 5.69
C TRP A 199 -18.32 6.40 4.43
N VAL A 200 -17.97 7.31 3.54
CA VAL A 200 -17.38 7.01 2.24
C VAL A 200 -15.88 7.26 2.30
N ILE A 201 -15.13 6.29 1.84
CA ILE A 201 -13.67 6.42 1.66
C ILE A 201 -13.43 7.30 0.43
N ASP A 202 -12.85 8.47 0.64
CA ASP A 202 -12.35 9.33 -0.41
C ASP A 202 -10.91 8.89 -0.74
N PRO A 203 -10.64 8.36 -1.95
CA PRO A 203 -9.30 7.92 -2.31
C PRO A 203 -8.24 9.01 -2.21
N ASP A 204 -8.60 10.26 -2.50
CA ASP A 204 -7.66 11.39 -2.49
C ASP A 204 -7.22 11.81 -1.09
N VAL A 205 -8.01 11.44 -0.06
CA VAL A 205 -7.78 11.88 1.33
C VAL A 205 -7.50 10.72 2.27
N ASN A 206 -8.17 9.58 2.04
CA ASN A 206 -8.19 8.50 3.03
C ASN A 206 -7.26 7.33 2.70
N ILE A 207 -6.71 7.23 1.47
CA ILE A 207 -5.83 6.12 1.10
C ILE A 207 -4.39 6.59 1.09
N ALA A 208 -3.65 6.29 2.16
CA ALA A 208 -2.22 6.56 2.22
C ALA A 208 -1.37 5.48 1.53
N TYR A 209 -1.91 4.27 1.40
CA TYR A 209 -1.22 3.13 0.79
C TYR A 209 -2.23 2.10 0.30
N GLN A 210 -2.00 1.55 -0.89
CA GLN A 210 -2.68 0.34 -1.36
C GLN A 210 -1.73 -0.52 -2.20
N ASN A 211 -1.69 -1.81 -1.93
CA ASN A 211 -0.93 -2.80 -2.68
C ASN A 211 -1.84 -3.95 -3.09
N GLY A 212 -1.77 -4.36 -4.35
CA GLY A 212 -2.59 -5.41 -4.93
C GLY A 212 -3.34 -4.93 -6.16
N ASN A 213 -4.58 -5.34 -6.35
CA ASN A 213 -5.40 -4.88 -7.46
C ASN A 213 -5.87 -3.44 -7.22
N LEU A 214 -5.41 -2.53 -8.07
CA LEU A 214 -5.79 -1.11 -8.06
C LEU A 214 -6.88 -0.77 -9.10
N SER A 215 -7.33 -1.73 -9.90
CA SER A 215 -8.36 -1.48 -10.91
C SER A 215 -9.63 -0.91 -10.30
N GLY A 216 -10.08 0.23 -10.81
CA GLY A 216 -11.22 0.99 -10.29
C GLY A 216 -10.86 2.03 -9.22
N LEU A 217 -9.61 2.12 -8.79
CA LEU A 217 -9.12 3.19 -7.93
C LEU A 217 -8.76 4.41 -8.79
N THR A 218 -9.30 5.58 -8.39
CA THR A 218 -8.92 6.87 -8.98
C THR A 218 -8.42 7.76 -7.85
N VAL A 219 -7.20 8.30 -8.00
CA VAL A 219 -6.59 9.22 -7.03
C VAL A 219 -6.12 10.46 -7.78
N ASN A 220 -6.50 11.64 -7.29
CA ASN A 220 -6.21 12.94 -7.93
C ASN A 220 -6.52 12.97 -9.45
N GLY A 221 -7.61 12.31 -9.85
CA GLY A 221 -8.03 12.21 -11.26
C GLY A 221 -7.24 11.18 -12.09
N GLN A 222 -6.21 10.56 -11.55
CA GLN A 222 -5.46 9.48 -12.20
C GLN A 222 -6.16 8.14 -11.96
N VAL A 223 -6.62 7.51 -13.02
CA VAL A 223 -7.17 6.15 -12.98
C VAL A 223 -6.03 5.15 -12.88
N MET A 224 -6.11 4.28 -11.89
CA MET A 224 -5.13 3.21 -11.68
C MET A 224 -5.65 1.89 -12.22
N ASP A 225 -4.75 1.02 -12.61
CA ASP A 225 -5.09 -0.26 -13.23
C ASP A 225 -4.14 -1.38 -12.79
N GLY A 226 -4.67 -2.60 -12.75
CA GLY A 226 -3.94 -3.83 -12.53
C GLY A 226 -3.36 -4.00 -11.12
N TYR A 227 -2.47 -4.99 -11.00
CA TYR A 227 -1.76 -5.29 -9.75
C TYR A 227 -0.54 -4.38 -9.63
N SER A 228 -0.58 -3.47 -8.67
CA SER A 228 0.46 -2.47 -8.46
C SER A 228 0.45 -1.96 -7.01
N SER A 229 1.28 -0.96 -6.71
CA SER A 229 1.35 -0.31 -5.41
C SER A 229 1.14 1.19 -5.58
N PHE A 230 0.21 1.75 -4.82
CA PHE A 230 0.02 3.17 -4.63
C PHE A 230 0.50 3.57 -3.24
N GLN A 231 1.24 4.68 -3.13
CA GLN A 231 1.70 5.24 -1.87
C GLN A 231 1.67 6.77 -1.97
N ASP A 232 1.10 7.42 -0.97
CA ASP A 232 1.04 8.87 -0.91
C ASP A 232 2.46 9.49 -0.76
N LYS A 233 3.32 8.85 0.04
CA LYS A 233 4.70 9.30 0.26
C LYS A 233 5.64 8.14 0.49
N VAL A 234 6.80 8.18 -0.17
CA VAL A 234 7.85 7.16 -0.04
C VAL A 234 9.18 7.80 0.31
N TYR A 235 9.85 7.31 1.36
CA TYR A 235 11.25 7.59 1.65
C TYR A 235 12.07 6.33 1.36
N ILE A 236 12.96 6.42 0.39
CA ILE A 236 13.81 5.31 0.00
C ILE A 236 15.26 5.65 0.34
N ARG A 237 15.93 4.76 1.09
CA ARG A 237 17.35 4.80 1.28
C ARG A 237 17.97 3.62 0.55
N GLY A 238 18.63 3.89 -0.55
CA GLY A 238 19.20 2.87 -1.44
C GLY A 238 18.90 3.17 -2.90
N THR A 239 18.92 2.16 -3.74
CA THR A 239 18.74 2.26 -5.19
C THR A 239 17.34 1.76 -5.58
N ILE A 240 16.69 2.45 -6.52
CA ILE A 240 15.46 1.98 -7.18
C ILE A 240 15.86 1.48 -8.56
N GLU A 241 15.60 0.22 -8.85
CA GLU A 241 15.76 -0.36 -10.18
C GLU A 241 14.39 -0.57 -10.82
N ARG A 242 14.12 0.10 -11.91
CA ARG A 242 12.92 -0.10 -12.72
C ARG A 242 13.20 -1.10 -13.84
N LEU A 243 12.46 -2.19 -13.88
CA LEU A 243 12.58 -3.18 -14.96
C LEU A 243 11.67 -2.80 -16.14
N LYS A 244 12.22 -2.91 -17.34
CA LYS A 244 11.44 -2.86 -18.58
C LYS A 244 10.73 -4.20 -18.80
N PRO A 245 9.69 -4.26 -19.66
CA PRO A 245 8.99 -5.52 -19.96
C PRO A 245 9.89 -6.63 -20.51
N ASN A 246 11.04 -6.30 -21.11
CA ASN A 246 12.03 -7.25 -21.60
C ASN A 246 13.01 -7.75 -20.52
N GLY A 247 12.84 -7.31 -19.26
CA GLY A 247 13.69 -7.70 -18.13
C GLY A 247 14.97 -6.86 -17.97
N GLU A 248 15.26 -5.91 -18.87
CA GLU A 248 16.37 -4.99 -18.70
C GLU A 248 16.07 -3.93 -17.65
N VAL A 249 17.10 -3.48 -16.93
CA VAL A 249 16.99 -2.33 -16.02
C VAL A 249 16.87 -1.05 -16.84
N ALA A 250 15.85 -0.24 -16.52
CA ALA A 250 15.74 1.10 -17.09
C ALA A 250 16.62 2.07 -16.30
N MET A 251 17.27 2.97 -17.01
CA MET A 251 18.05 4.05 -16.40
C MET A 251 17.09 5.13 -15.87
N ASP A 252 17.00 5.28 -14.57
CA ASP A 252 16.27 6.37 -13.90
C ASP A 252 17.29 7.37 -13.34
N LEU A 253 17.49 8.48 -14.07
CA LEU A 253 18.51 9.46 -13.78
C LEU A 253 18.10 10.43 -12.66
N SER A 254 18.99 10.62 -11.68
CA SER A 254 18.92 11.70 -10.69
C SER A 254 19.70 12.91 -11.18
N TYR A 255 19.05 14.06 -11.39
CA TYR A 255 19.75 15.25 -11.86
C TYR A 255 20.39 16.04 -10.70
N GLU A 256 21.73 16.10 -10.69
CA GLU A 256 22.56 16.70 -9.66
C GLU A 256 23.07 18.12 -10.00
N GLY A 257 22.59 18.69 -11.10
CA GLY A 257 22.97 20.04 -11.53
C GLY A 257 24.24 20.08 -12.40
N VAL A 258 25.02 21.15 -12.23
CA VAL A 258 26.30 21.32 -12.95
C VAL A 258 27.38 20.48 -12.24
N TRP A 259 28.18 19.77 -13.01
CA TRP A 259 29.31 18.99 -12.49
C TRP A 259 30.28 19.87 -11.69
N GLN A 260 30.75 19.35 -10.56
CA GLN A 260 31.69 20.03 -9.65
C GLN A 260 32.90 19.14 -9.40
N SER A 261 34.09 19.71 -9.60
CA SER A 261 35.34 19.01 -9.33
C SER A 261 35.46 18.59 -7.87
N GLY A 262 35.82 17.32 -7.63
CA GLY A 262 35.98 16.77 -6.28
C GLY A 262 34.67 16.33 -5.59
N LYS A 263 33.48 16.57 -6.18
CA LYS A 263 32.23 15.99 -5.71
C LYS A 263 32.15 14.55 -6.19
N HIS A 264 31.69 13.64 -5.31
CA HIS A 264 31.33 12.27 -5.68
C HIS A 264 29.90 12.23 -6.20
N TYR A 265 29.68 11.48 -7.29
CA TYR A 265 28.38 11.25 -7.91
C TYR A 265 28.07 9.76 -7.89
N ASP A 266 26.88 9.41 -7.50
CA ASP A 266 26.46 8.02 -7.41
C ASP A 266 26.00 7.45 -8.75
N TYR A 267 25.78 6.13 -8.79
CA TYR A 267 25.28 5.44 -9.98
C TYR A 267 23.92 6.01 -10.41
N TYR A 268 23.82 6.39 -11.69
CA TYR A 268 22.67 7.09 -12.32
C TYR A 268 22.49 8.56 -11.93
N ASP A 269 23.44 9.16 -11.23
CA ASP A 269 23.48 10.62 -11.18
C ASP A 269 23.75 11.20 -12.56
N SER A 270 23.04 12.28 -12.89
CA SER A 270 23.24 13.00 -14.14
C SER A 270 23.64 14.45 -13.87
N VAL A 271 24.56 14.95 -14.67
CA VAL A 271 25.10 16.31 -14.52
C VAL A 271 25.18 16.99 -15.87
N THR A 272 25.17 18.32 -15.87
CA THR A 272 25.57 19.11 -17.03
C THR A 272 27.05 19.48 -16.93
N HIS A 273 27.79 19.25 -18.00
CA HIS A 273 29.19 19.61 -18.11
C HIS A 273 29.52 20.03 -19.54
N ASN A 274 30.22 21.17 -19.73
CA ASN A 274 30.62 21.73 -21.05
C ASN A 274 29.45 21.86 -22.06
N GLY A 275 28.22 22.05 -21.56
CA GLY A 275 27.02 22.21 -22.38
C GLY A 275 26.36 20.90 -22.80
N SER A 276 26.92 19.75 -22.45
CA SER A 276 26.34 18.41 -22.59
C SER A 276 25.80 17.90 -21.29
N THR A 277 24.92 16.88 -21.34
CA THR A 277 24.40 16.18 -20.16
C THR A 277 25.00 14.78 -20.11
N TRP A 278 25.48 14.39 -18.95
CA TRP A 278 26.20 13.14 -18.70
C TRP A 278 25.53 12.35 -17.60
N ALA A 279 25.56 11.04 -17.69
CA ALA A 279 25.09 10.11 -16.66
C ALA A 279 26.26 9.29 -16.12
N CYS A 280 26.35 9.15 -14.80
CA CYS A 280 27.30 8.26 -14.15
C CYS A 280 26.83 6.79 -14.29
N LEU A 281 27.62 5.95 -14.94
CA LEU A 281 27.34 4.52 -15.12
C LEU A 281 28.25 3.61 -14.30
N ASN A 282 29.15 4.16 -13.51
CA ASN A 282 29.94 3.37 -12.57
C ASN A 282 29.09 3.04 -11.35
N LYS A 283 28.88 1.74 -11.08
CA LYS A 283 28.09 1.26 -9.93
C LYS A 283 28.61 1.68 -8.55
N ASN A 284 29.89 2.02 -8.49
CA ASN A 284 30.53 2.54 -7.27
C ASN A 284 30.54 4.07 -7.21
N GLY A 285 29.88 4.73 -8.17
CA GLY A 285 29.94 6.16 -8.35
C GLY A 285 31.27 6.63 -8.98
N SER A 286 31.39 7.92 -9.22
CA SER A 286 32.60 8.54 -9.78
C SER A 286 32.83 9.95 -9.25
N SER A 287 34.09 10.36 -9.17
CA SER A 287 34.49 11.75 -8.93
C SER A 287 35.29 12.31 -10.11
N SER A 288 35.42 11.55 -11.19
CA SER A 288 36.12 11.97 -12.41
C SER A 288 35.33 13.03 -13.18
N GLU A 289 36.02 13.73 -14.07
CA GLU A 289 35.37 14.72 -14.95
C GLU A 289 34.61 13.99 -16.08
N PRO A 290 33.36 14.34 -16.37
CA PRO A 290 32.58 13.77 -17.44
C PRO A 290 33.30 13.89 -18.81
N GLY A 291 33.39 12.75 -19.52
CA GLY A 291 34.06 12.66 -20.81
C GLY A 291 35.56 12.32 -20.76
N THR A 292 36.15 12.14 -19.57
CA THR A 292 37.55 11.76 -19.41
C THR A 292 37.79 10.26 -19.32
N ASP A 293 36.76 9.50 -18.92
CA ASP A 293 36.80 8.04 -18.75
C ASP A 293 35.46 7.38 -19.07
N ALA A 294 35.37 6.05 -18.82
CA ALA A 294 34.17 5.24 -19.08
C ALA A 294 33.12 5.31 -17.96
N ASP A 295 33.36 6.04 -16.89
CA ASP A 295 32.42 6.19 -15.78
C ASP A 295 31.18 7.01 -16.18
N TRP A 296 31.35 7.87 -17.18
CA TRP A 296 30.35 8.78 -17.68
C TRP A 296 29.90 8.46 -19.10
N GLN A 297 28.60 8.48 -19.31
CA GLN A 297 28.02 8.41 -20.66
C GLN A 297 27.34 9.74 -21.00
N GLU A 298 27.69 10.31 -22.14
CA GLU A 298 26.96 11.44 -22.71
C GLU A 298 25.55 10.99 -23.14
N ILE A 299 24.52 11.63 -22.60
CA ILE A 299 23.11 11.34 -22.89
C ILE A 299 22.44 12.43 -23.73
N ALA A 300 23.00 13.63 -23.72
CA ALA A 300 22.59 14.71 -24.60
C ALA A 300 23.81 15.58 -24.93
N SER A 301 24.13 15.69 -26.21
CA SER A 301 25.24 16.49 -26.69
C SER A 301 24.87 17.98 -26.80
N LYS A 302 25.87 18.84 -26.55
CA LYS A 302 25.74 20.25 -26.90
C LYS A 302 25.49 20.38 -28.40
N GLY A 303 24.51 21.15 -28.80
CA GLY A 303 24.27 21.49 -30.19
C GLY A 303 25.45 22.28 -30.79
N ASP A 304 25.69 22.06 -32.07
CA ASP A 304 26.66 22.83 -32.79
C ASP A 304 26.32 24.32 -32.77
N LYS A 305 27.36 25.16 -32.71
CA LYS A 305 27.14 26.60 -32.84
C LYS A 305 26.58 26.86 -34.24
N GLY A 306 25.40 27.41 -34.32
CA GLY A 306 24.79 27.80 -35.59
C GLY A 306 25.70 28.73 -36.38
N ASP A 307 25.72 28.54 -37.70
CA ASP A 307 26.45 29.43 -38.63
C ASP A 307 25.90 30.86 -38.47
N GLY A 308 26.63 31.70 -37.78
CA GLY A 308 26.30 33.14 -37.66
C GLY A 308 26.78 33.91 -38.89
N TYR A 309 26.11 34.99 -39.17
CA TYR A 309 26.57 35.92 -40.18
C TYR A 309 27.88 36.63 -39.76
N THR A 310 28.90 36.59 -40.69
CA THR A 310 30.17 37.32 -40.48
C THR A 310 30.16 38.56 -41.34
N GLN A 311 30.18 39.73 -40.73
CA GLN A 311 30.27 41.01 -41.46
C GLN A 311 31.67 41.18 -42.02
N MET A 312 31.77 41.26 -43.34
CA MET A 312 33.05 41.35 -44.09
C MET A 312 33.31 42.74 -44.66
N GLY A 313 32.36 43.67 -44.48
CA GLY A 313 32.46 45.02 -45.05
C GLY A 313 32.18 45.07 -46.55
N GLN A 314 32.78 46.06 -47.23
CA GLN A 314 32.58 46.22 -48.69
C GLN A 314 33.31 45.15 -49.50
N PHE A 315 32.62 44.53 -50.46
CA PHE A 315 33.22 43.54 -51.35
C PHE A 315 34.38 44.17 -52.16
N LYS A 316 35.48 43.41 -52.22
CA LYS A 316 36.65 43.76 -53.06
C LYS A 316 36.93 42.60 -53.98
N THR A 317 37.27 42.88 -55.24
CA THR A 317 37.68 41.84 -56.20
C THR A 317 38.84 41.01 -55.67
N GLY A 318 38.68 39.66 -55.69
CA GLY A 318 39.63 38.69 -55.12
C GLY A 318 39.51 38.41 -53.65
N MET A 319 38.52 39.05 -52.93
CA MET A 319 38.22 38.77 -51.55
C MET A 319 37.51 37.40 -51.43
N VAL A 320 37.98 36.53 -50.53
CA VAL A 320 37.31 35.29 -50.20
C VAL A 320 36.21 35.60 -49.17
N VAL A 321 34.95 35.42 -49.57
CA VAL A 321 33.80 35.54 -48.68
C VAL A 321 33.40 34.15 -48.25
N PRO A 322 33.53 33.77 -46.97
CA PRO A 322 33.13 32.45 -46.48
C PRO A 322 31.63 32.30 -46.55
N LYS A 323 31.13 31.04 -46.43
CA LYS A 323 29.70 30.76 -46.25
C LYS A 323 29.18 31.58 -45.07
N MET A 324 28.01 32.21 -45.20
CA MET A 324 27.41 33.13 -44.25
C MET A 324 28.16 34.48 -44.06
N GLY A 325 29.19 34.73 -44.83
CA GLY A 325 29.85 36.03 -44.92
C GLY A 325 28.89 37.09 -45.56
N VAL A 326 28.76 38.23 -44.93
CA VAL A 326 27.95 39.37 -45.40
C VAL A 326 28.86 40.43 -45.95
N VAL A 327 28.66 40.78 -47.21
CA VAL A 327 29.39 41.91 -47.86
C VAL A 327 28.43 42.95 -48.40
N SER A 328 28.84 44.21 -48.42
CA SER A 328 28.11 45.29 -49.08
C SER A 328 28.68 45.57 -50.47
N MET A 329 27.83 45.81 -51.46
CA MET A 329 28.20 46.16 -52.82
C MET A 329 27.03 46.92 -53.48
N GLY A 330 27.29 48.01 -54.16
CA GLY A 330 26.28 48.76 -54.90
C GLY A 330 25.09 49.29 -54.09
N GLY A 331 25.29 49.53 -52.76
CA GLY A 331 24.25 49.95 -51.84
C GLY A 331 23.39 48.82 -51.24
N GLY A 332 23.64 47.54 -51.66
CA GLY A 332 23.00 46.36 -51.10
C GLY A 332 23.90 45.59 -50.16
N SER A 333 23.30 44.73 -49.29
CA SER A 333 24.03 43.74 -48.46
C SER A 333 23.69 42.33 -48.94
N TYR A 334 24.69 41.53 -49.10
CA TYR A 334 24.58 40.17 -49.67
C TYR A 334 25.21 39.15 -48.74
N VAL A 335 24.60 37.99 -48.66
CA VAL A 335 25.07 36.82 -47.86
C VAL A 335 25.59 35.77 -48.80
N ALA A 336 26.79 35.30 -48.57
CA ALA A 336 27.36 34.17 -49.32
C ALA A 336 26.72 32.85 -48.86
N LYS A 337 26.05 32.15 -49.77
CA LYS A 337 25.47 30.80 -49.50
C LYS A 337 26.51 29.72 -49.42
N VAL A 338 27.64 29.93 -50.09
CA VAL A 338 28.83 29.08 -50.10
C VAL A 338 30.06 29.99 -50.08
N SER A 339 31.22 29.43 -49.71
CA SER A 339 32.46 30.21 -49.80
C SER A 339 32.72 30.57 -51.27
N THR A 340 32.96 31.84 -51.55
CA THR A 340 33.11 32.35 -52.91
C THR A 340 34.05 33.55 -52.98
N THR A 341 34.68 33.75 -54.16
CA THR A 341 35.44 34.94 -54.54
C THR A 341 34.67 35.79 -55.56
N ASN A 342 33.50 35.32 -56.02
CA ASN A 342 32.72 36.00 -57.03
C ASN A 342 31.96 37.18 -56.41
N PRO A 343 31.77 38.30 -57.14
CA PRO A 343 30.97 39.41 -56.71
C PRO A 343 29.51 38.98 -56.52
N PRO A 344 28.79 39.65 -55.58
CA PRO A 344 27.32 39.49 -55.47
C PRO A 344 26.65 39.85 -56.82
N LEU A 345 25.64 39.08 -57.17
CA LEU A 345 24.83 39.30 -58.39
C LEU A 345 23.69 40.28 -58.09
#